data_df39da1dec2ad23360f7ad7d36a69f11
#
_entry.id   df39da1dec2ad23360f7ad7d36a69f11
#
_cell.length_a   1.000
_cell.length_b   1.000
_cell.length_c   1.000
_cell.angle_alpha   90.00
_cell.angle_beta   90.00
_cell.angle_gamma   90.00
#
_symmetry.space_group_name_H-M   'P 1'
#
loop_
_entity.id
_entity.type
_entity.pdbx_description
1 polymer ?
#
loop_
_entity_poly.entity_id
_entity_poly.type
_entity_poly.pdbx_seq_one_letter_code
_entity_poly.pdbx_strand_id
1 'polypeptide(L)'
;LTRQTMYGWLSYTVENGLPTVGFDNAKMQTYAEELTETFASSDRPTNTIVNLVDGQETGRIPGKSGKSIIPNDLITAINNAIKDKKTEVSVALVDVPSPLKYTRSYTRSSAGLQDLLSQITLGKEISIRYVDINDRGWVAGSREHTKSNMASTYKMFVTYSVLKRIDEGSMHFSDSVNGQTTDECLQKVIIDSNNECAIALAERIGWLKIADEGRAIGAMDLDWSKELIGSAYDASIVPIKLARGEILTESSRNYMLDLMRRQR
;
A
#
# COMPACT_ATOMS: atom_id res chain seq x y z
N LEU A 1 40.08 14.05 -0.38
CA LEU A 1 40.00 12.86 0.49
C LEU A 1 41.07 12.98 1.59
N THR A 2 40.64 12.92 2.87
CA THR A 2 41.57 13.00 4.02
C THR A 2 41.94 11.61 4.51
N ARG A 3 43.10 11.50 5.21
CA ARG A 3 43.47 10.24 5.87
C ARG A 3 42.41 9.80 6.88
N GLN A 4 41.82 10.72 7.59
CA GLN A 4 40.79 10.44 8.59
C GLN A 4 39.53 9.82 7.94
N THR A 5 39.12 10.31 6.78
CA THR A 5 38.02 9.74 5.99
C THR A 5 38.35 8.30 5.58
N MET A 6 39.57 8.05 5.10
CA MET A 6 40.02 6.73 4.70
C MET A 6 40.08 5.75 5.89
N TYR A 7 40.53 6.20 7.07
CA TYR A 7 40.50 5.37 8.29
C TYR A 7 39.07 4.97 8.68
N GLY A 8 38.09 5.84 8.47
CA GLY A 8 36.69 5.56 8.71
C GLY A 8 36.12 4.44 7.82
N TRP A 9 36.76 4.16 6.69
CA TRP A 9 36.34 3.11 5.76
C TRP A 9 37.01 1.76 6.01
N LEU A 10 38.03 1.69 6.86
CA LEU A 10 38.69 0.42 7.13
C LEU A 10 37.72 -0.62 7.66
N SER A 11 37.76 -1.77 7.07
CA SER A 11 37.01 -2.97 7.48
C SER A 11 37.97 -4.13 7.70
N TYR A 12 37.62 -5.00 8.65
CA TYR A 12 38.41 -6.18 8.97
C TYR A 12 37.57 -7.40 8.69
N THR A 13 38.07 -8.28 7.87
CA THR A 13 37.48 -9.60 7.57
C THR A 13 38.46 -10.69 7.91
N VAL A 14 37.94 -11.90 8.11
CA VAL A 14 38.80 -13.09 8.29
C VAL A 14 38.61 -13.99 7.08
N GLU A 15 39.62 -14.11 6.24
CA GLU A 15 39.63 -15.00 5.09
C GLU A 15 40.63 -16.14 5.31
N ASN A 16 40.14 -17.37 5.22
CA ASN A 16 40.97 -18.58 5.49
C ASN A 16 41.70 -18.57 6.85
N GLY A 17 41.08 -18.01 7.90
CA GLY A 17 41.62 -17.90 9.22
C GLY A 17 42.65 -16.78 9.42
N LEU A 18 42.90 -15.95 8.41
CA LEU A 18 43.83 -14.83 8.48
C LEU A 18 43.05 -13.50 8.46
N PRO A 19 43.45 -12.55 9.32
CA PRO A 19 42.82 -11.22 9.29
C PRO A 19 43.21 -10.49 8.00
N THR A 20 42.21 -10.05 7.25
CA THR A 20 42.36 -9.23 6.05
C THR A 20 41.81 -7.84 6.30
N VAL A 21 42.58 -6.82 5.94
CA VAL A 21 42.15 -5.41 6.03
C VAL A 21 41.69 -4.95 4.65
N GLY A 22 40.51 -4.47 4.58
CA GLY A 22 39.93 -3.91 3.37
C GLY A 22 39.26 -2.56 3.63
N PHE A 23 38.55 -2.06 2.64
CA PHE A 23 37.72 -0.89 2.77
C PHE A 23 36.22 -1.27 2.68
N ASP A 24 35.41 -0.62 3.49
CA ASP A 24 33.97 -0.77 3.49
C ASP A 24 33.38 -0.09 2.26
N ASN A 25 32.95 -0.90 1.29
CA ASN A 25 32.39 -0.42 0.03
C ASN A 25 31.13 0.42 0.23
N ALA A 26 30.31 0.14 1.25
CA ALA A 26 29.11 0.93 1.50
C ALA A 26 29.44 2.35 1.96
N LYS A 27 30.43 2.49 2.83
CA LYS A 27 30.92 3.81 3.26
C LYS A 27 31.60 4.58 2.14
N MET A 28 32.36 3.89 1.28
CA MET A 28 32.95 4.50 0.08
C MET A 28 31.86 4.94 -0.90
N GLN A 29 30.81 4.15 -1.05
CA GLN A 29 29.65 4.49 -1.91
C GLN A 29 28.96 5.77 -1.42
N THR A 30 28.63 5.82 -0.11
CA THR A 30 28.04 7.02 0.50
C THR A 30 28.90 8.27 0.26
N TYR A 31 30.21 8.19 0.47
CA TYR A 31 31.12 9.30 0.22
C TYR A 31 31.15 9.72 -1.24
N ALA A 32 31.16 8.76 -2.18
CA ALA A 32 31.18 9.06 -3.61
C ALA A 32 29.90 9.73 -4.06
N GLU A 33 28.74 9.32 -3.51
CA GLU A 33 27.44 9.93 -3.75
C GLU A 33 27.39 11.36 -3.21
N GLU A 34 27.78 11.58 -1.96
CA GLU A 34 27.87 12.91 -1.34
C GLU A 34 28.81 13.86 -2.14
N LEU A 35 29.96 13.35 -2.56
CA LEU A 35 30.88 14.14 -3.38
C LEU A 35 30.28 14.49 -4.73
N THR A 36 29.55 13.56 -5.36
CA THR A 36 28.84 13.81 -6.63
C THR A 36 27.78 14.90 -6.47
N GLU A 37 27.04 14.87 -5.34
CA GLU A 37 26.04 15.90 -5.04
C GLU A 37 26.65 17.26 -4.75
N THR A 38 27.79 17.31 -4.06
CA THR A 38 28.46 18.54 -3.68
C THR A 38 29.42 19.06 -4.75
N PHE A 39 29.67 18.28 -5.79
CA PHE A 39 30.57 18.66 -6.89
C PHE A 39 30.07 19.92 -7.57
N ALA A 40 30.76 21.04 -7.32
CA ALA A 40 30.45 22.35 -7.89
C ALA A 40 31.06 22.47 -9.29
N SER A 41 30.27 22.20 -10.32
CA SER A 41 30.62 22.48 -11.72
C SER A 41 29.62 23.44 -12.30
N SER A 42 30.09 24.43 -13.08
CA SER A 42 29.24 25.30 -13.89
C SER A 42 28.40 24.51 -14.91
N ASP A 43 28.85 23.32 -15.25
CA ASP A 43 28.21 22.40 -16.21
C ASP A 43 27.33 21.35 -15.55
N ARG A 44 26.97 21.53 -14.29
CA ARG A 44 26.08 20.59 -13.58
C ARG A 44 24.70 20.57 -14.26
N PRO A 45 24.10 19.37 -14.44
CA PRO A 45 22.76 19.28 -15.02
C PRO A 45 21.72 19.95 -14.10
N THR A 46 20.74 20.60 -14.71
CA THR A 46 19.58 21.14 -14.00
C THR A 46 18.35 20.33 -14.31
N ASN A 47 17.41 20.24 -13.35
CA ASN A 47 16.23 19.43 -13.50
C ASN A 47 15.28 19.93 -14.60
N THR A 48 14.80 19.02 -15.44
CA THR A 48 13.58 19.25 -16.22
C THR A 48 12.39 19.04 -15.30
N ILE A 49 11.58 20.08 -15.08
CA ILE A 49 10.38 20.00 -14.25
C ILE A 49 9.20 19.60 -15.14
N VAL A 50 8.56 18.49 -14.78
CA VAL A 50 7.34 17.98 -15.44
C VAL A 50 6.16 18.20 -14.51
N ASN A 51 5.21 19.05 -14.91
CA ASN A 51 4.00 19.33 -14.16
C ASN A 51 2.92 18.32 -14.56
N LEU A 52 2.38 17.64 -13.57
CA LEU A 52 1.30 16.67 -13.74
C LEU A 52 0.05 17.14 -13.00
N VAL A 53 -1.09 17.03 -13.67
CA VAL A 53 -2.41 17.19 -13.07
C VAL A 53 -3.17 15.88 -13.30
N ASP A 54 -3.61 15.24 -12.25
CA ASP A 54 -4.32 13.95 -12.31
C ASP A 54 -3.56 12.89 -13.14
N GLY A 55 -2.21 12.87 -12.99
CA GLY A 55 -1.33 11.96 -13.71
C GLY A 55 -1.01 12.36 -15.16
N GLN A 56 -1.67 13.38 -15.71
CA GLN A 56 -1.44 13.85 -17.07
C GLN A 56 -0.45 15.01 -17.09
N GLU A 57 0.50 14.98 -18.03
CA GLU A 57 1.44 16.09 -18.22
C GLU A 57 0.70 17.31 -18.75
N THR A 58 0.78 18.43 -18.01
CA THR A 58 0.15 19.70 -18.35
C THR A 58 1.17 20.78 -18.72
N GLY A 59 2.45 20.53 -18.46
CA GLY A 59 3.51 21.45 -18.83
C GLY A 59 4.88 20.90 -18.46
N ARG A 60 5.90 21.45 -19.13
CA ARG A 60 7.30 21.06 -18.93
C ARG A 60 8.19 22.29 -18.96
N ILE A 61 9.07 22.40 -17.97
CA ILE A 61 10.15 23.40 -17.94
C ILE A 61 11.44 22.65 -18.23
N PRO A 62 12.08 22.87 -19.40
CA PRO A 62 13.31 22.15 -19.76
C PRO A 62 14.45 22.50 -18.80
N GLY A 63 15.14 21.48 -18.31
CA GLY A 63 16.44 21.63 -17.68
C GLY A 63 17.56 21.57 -18.71
N LYS A 64 18.79 21.64 -18.23
CA LYS A 64 19.99 21.50 -19.06
C LYS A 64 20.69 20.20 -18.77
N SER A 65 21.12 19.48 -19.80
CA SER A 65 22.10 18.41 -19.66
C SER A 65 23.42 19.02 -19.13
N GLY A 66 24.22 18.19 -18.50
CA GLY A 66 25.46 18.68 -17.90
C GLY A 66 26.46 17.54 -17.72
N LYS A 67 27.45 17.76 -16.86
CA LYS A 67 28.46 16.76 -16.53
C LYS A 67 28.39 16.37 -15.07
N SER A 68 28.71 15.12 -14.79
CA SER A 68 28.76 14.56 -13.44
C SER A 68 29.86 13.54 -13.31
N ILE A 69 30.16 13.16 -12.07
CA ILE A 69 31.02 12.02 -11.74
C ILE A 69 30.13 10.80 -11.58
N ILE A 70 30.57 9.64 -12.09
CA ILE A 70 29.93 8.35 -11.77
C ILE A 70 30.52 7.85 -10.45
N PRO A 71 29.71 7.62 -9.40
CA PRO A 71 30.20 7.18 -8.09
C PRO A 71 31.06 5.92 -8.16
N ASN A 72 30.68 4.92 -8.94
CA ASN A 72 31.45 3.67 -9.10
C ASN A 72 32.81 3.88 -9.76
N ASP A 73 32.91 4.80 -10.71
CA ASP A 73 34.19 5.12 -11.35
C ASP A 73 35.13 5.83 -10.37
N LEU A 74 34.59 6.70 -9.52
CA LEU A 74 35.34 7.36 -8.44
C LEU A 74 35.84 6.32 -7.44
N ILE A 75 35.01 5.38 -6.99
CA ILE A 75 35.41 4.29 -6.07
C ILE A 75 36.52 3.44 -6.69
N THR A 76 36.39 3.08 -7.95
CA THR A 76 37.39 2.29 -8.68
C THR A 76 38.71 3.06 -8.77
N ALA A 77 38.66 4.35 -9.10
CA ALA A 77 39.84 5.20 -9.17
C ALA A 77 40.52 5.36 -7.81
N ILE A 78 39.76 5.51 -6.72
CA ILE A 78 40.29 5.54 -5.33
C ILE A 78 40.98 4.24 -4.99
N ASN A 79 40.36 3.08 -5.22
CA ASN A 79 40.90 1.78 -4.93
C ASN A 79 42.24 1.53 -5.69
N ASN A 80 42.27 1.91 -6.97
CA ASN A 80 43.47 1.81 -7.79
C ASN A 80 44.58 2.73 -7.27
N ALA A 81 44.25 3.97 -6.90
CA ALA A 81 45.25 4.90 -6.35
C ALA A 81 45.82 4.41 -5.03
N ILE A 82 45.02 3.83 -4.16
CA ILE A 82 45.46 3.24 -2.92
C ILE A 82 46.46 2.05 -3.18
N LYS A 83 46.05 1.15 -4.08
CA LYS A 83 46.89 0.00 -4.49
C LYS A 83 48.22 0.45 -5.07
N ASP A 84 48.18 1.47 -5.92
CA ASP A 84 49.40 2.00 -6.59
C ASP A 84 50.17 3.02 -5.73
N LYS A 85 49.73 3.26 -4.47
CA LYS A 85 50.33 4.24 -3.55
C LYS A 85 50.38 5.67 -4.13
N LYS A 86 49.39 6.02 -4.96
CA LYS A 86 49.24 7.38 -5.52
C LYS A 86 48.56 8.30 -4.51
N THR A 87 48.90 9.58 -4.56
CA THR A 87 48.35 10.63 -3.70
C THR A 87 47.22 11.41 -4.38
N GLU A 88 47.01 11.18 -5.66
CA GLU A 88 46.02 11.87 -6.48
C GLU A 88 45.12 10.86 -7.20
N VAL A 89 43.86 11.23 -7.32
CA VAL A 89 42.83 10.47 -8.04
C VAL A 89 42.23 11.36 -9.10
N SER A 90 42.26 10.89 -10.34
CA SER A 90 41.60 11.56 -11.47
C SER A 90 40.39 10.74 -11.92
N VAL A 91 39.24 11.38 -12.06
CA VAL A 91 38.01 10.78 -12.57
C VAL A 91 37.48 11.58 -13.72
N ALA A 92 37.06 10.89 -14.78
CA ALA A 92 36.47 11.55 -15.94
C ALA A 92 35.07 12.07 -15.61
N LEU A 93 34.75 13.26 -16.09
CA LEU A 93 33.39 13.78 -16.11
C LEU A 93 32.64 13.16 -17.30
N VAL A 94 31.44 12.65 -17.04
CA VAL A 94 30.56 12.09 -18.08
C VAL A 94 29.40 13.03 -18.35
N ASP A 95 28.93 13.04 -19.60
CA ASP A 95 27.73 13.77 -19.96
C ASP A 95 26.49 13.06 -19.37
N VAL A 96 25.67 13.80 -18.65
CA VAL A 96 24.42 13.28 -18.07
C VAL A 96 23.25 14.13 -18.56
N PRO A 97 22.12 13.48 -18.88
CA PRO A 97 20.92 14.20 -19.29
C PRO A 97 20.35 15.01 -18.12
N SER A 98 19.51 15.99 -18.44
CA SER A 98 18.71 16.72 -17.44
C SER A 98 17.83 15.74 -16.64
N PRO A 99 17.97 15.65 -15.32
CA PRO A 99 17.11 14.79 -14.51
C PRO A 99 15.64 15.25 -14.56
N LEU A 100 14.72 14.30 -14.51
CA LEU A 100 13.30 14.62 -14.45
C LEU A 100 12.86 14.81 -12.99
N LYS A 101 12.20 15.95 -12.73
CA LYS A 101 11.55 16.23 -11.45
C LYS A 101 10.06 16.43 -11.69
N TYR A 102 9.23 15.62 -11.05
CA TYR A 102 7.78 15.68 -11.20
C TYR A 102 7.16 16.56 -10.11
N THR A 103 6.31 17.49 -10.53
CA THR A 103 5.42 18.25 -9.65
C THR A 103 4.00 17.78 -9.91
N ARG A 104 3.33 17.26 -8.87
CA ARG A 104 1.98 16.69 -8.99
C ARG A 104 0.95 17.56 -8.29
N SER A 105 -0.20 17.69 -8.92
CA SER A 105 -1.40 18.26 -8.34
C SER A 105 -2.62 17.39 -8.69
N TYR A 106 -3.66 17.47 -7.86
CA TYR A 106 -4.84 16.62 -7.96
C TYR A 106 -6.08 17.49 -7.96
N THR A 107 -6.93 17.31 -8.96
CA THR A 107 -8.24 17.96 -8.96
C THR A 107 -9.21 17.25 -8.01
N ARG A 108 -10.27 17.94 -7.62
CA ARG A 108 -11.37 17.33 -6.84
C ARG A 108 -12.31 16.55 -7.77
N SER A 109 -11.82 15.41 -8.27
CA SER A 109 -12.50 14.54 -9.22
C SER A 109 -12.12 13.07 -8.98
N SER A 110 -12.82 12.14 -9.63
CA SER A 110 -12.43 10.73 -9.65
C SER A 110 -11.03 10.54 -10.22
N ALA A 111 -10.67 11.29 -11.27
CA ALA A 111 -9.33 11.19 -11.89
C ALA A 111 -8.22 11.65 -10.94
N GLY A 112 -8.40 12.81 -10.28
CA GLY A 112 -7.43 13.29 -9.28
C GLY A 112 -7.29 12.35 -8.10
N LEU A 113 -8.39 11.79 -7.60
CA LEU A 113 -8.37 10.79 -6.54
C LEU A 113 -7.70 9.50 -7.00
N GLN A 114 -7.96 9.06 -8.24
CA GLN A 114 -7.34 7.87 -8.82
C GLN A 114 -5.80 8.01 -8.90
N ASP A 115 -5.29 9.16 -9.40
CA ASP A 115 -3.82 9.39 -9.45
C ASP A 115 -3.24 9.46 -8.03
N LEU A 116 -3.90 10.16 -7.10
CA LEU A 116 -3.47 10.22 -5.70
C LEU A 116 -3.34 8.83 -5.07
N LEU A 117 -4.36 7.98 -5.20
CA LEU A 117 -4.33 6.62 -4.65
C LEU A 117 -3.24 5.78 -5.30
N SER A 118 -3.05 5.91 -6.61
CA SER A 118 -1.98 5.22 -7.34
C SER A 118 -0.59 5.61 -6.84
N GLN A 119 -0.38 6.90 -6.51
CA GLN A 119 0.89 7.38 -5.95
C GLN A 119 1.11 6.90 -4.50
N ILE A 120 0.07 6.94 -3.66
CA ILE A 120 0.16 6.49 -2.27
C ILE A 120 0.54 5.00 -2.17
N THR A 121 0.05 4.19 -3.11
CA THR A 121 0.28 2.73 -3.13
C THR A 121 1.51 2.32 -3.92
N LEU A 122 2.17 3.25 -4.63
CA LEU A 122 3.33 2.94 -5.46
C LEU A 122 4.47 2.32 -4.62
N GLY A 123 4.92 1.13 -5.02
CA GLY A 123 5.95 0.36 -4.32
C GLY A 123 5.53 -0.20 -2.95
N LYS A 124 4.24 -0.18 -2.60
CA LYS A 124 3.70 -0.69 -1.33
C LYS A 124 2.70 -1.82 -1.57
N GLU A 125 2.61 -2.74 -0.61
CA GLU A 125 1.60 -3.81 -0.61
C GLU A 125 0.29 -3.32 0.04
N ILE A 126 -0.30 -2.28 -0.55
CA ILE A 126 -1.54 -1.67 -0.08
C ILE A 126 -2.59 -1.78 -1.19
N SER A 127 -3.79 -2.20 -0.83
CA SER A 127 -4.97 -2.21 -1.69
C SER A 127 -5.99 -1.23 -1.14
N ILE A 128 -6.51 -0.36 -1.99
CA ILE A 128 -7.48 0.68 -1.60
C ILE A 128 -8.63 0.70 -2.60
N ARG A 129 -9.84 0.85 -2.07
CA ARG A 129 -11.02 1.23 -2.83
C ARG A 129 -11.71 2.39 -2.14
N TYR A 130 -12.08 3.38 -2.92
CA TYR A 130 -12.90 4.52 -2.52
C TYR A 130 -14.16 4.57 -3.39
N VAL A 131 -15.30 4.77 -2.75
CA VAL A 131 -16.56 5.02 -3.43
C VAL A 131 -17.29 6.13 -2.68
N ASP A 132 -17.59 7.21 -3.37
CA ASP A 132 -18.49 8.25 -2.84
C ASP A 132 -19.93 7.74 -2.90
N ILE A 133 -20.56 7.61 -1.74
CA ILE A 133 -21.96 7.18 -1.60
C ILE A 133 -22.94 8.32 -1.76
N ASN A 134 -22.48 9.57 -1.86
CA ASN A 134 -23.28 10.75 -2.12
C ASN A 134 -23.37 11.03 -3.63
N ASP A 135 -23.92 12.17 -4.00
CA ASP A 135 -24.30 12.52 -5.38
C ASP A 135 -23.13 12.72 -6.37
N ARG A 136 -21.86 12.75 -5.88
CA ARG A 136 -20.70 13.01 -6.76
C ARG A 136 -20.34 11.83 -7.65
N GLY A 137 -20.68 10.60 -7.24
CA GLY A 137 -20.39 9.38 -7.98
C GLY A 137 -18.90 9.07 -8.15
N TRP A 138 -18.02 9.62 -7.29
CA TRP A 138 -16.60 9.37 -7.40
C TRP A 138 -16.25 7.94 -7.02
N VAL A 139 -15.51 7.29 -7.90
CA VAL A 139 -14.95 5.96 -7.67
C VAL A 139 -13.46 6.00 -8.03
N ALA A 140 -12.63 5.48 -7.16
CA ALA A 140 -11.21 5.33 -7.39
C ALA A 140 -10.67 4.15 -6.58
N GLY A 141 -9.62 3.53 -7.08
CA GLY A 141 -8.99 2.42 -6.38
C GLY A 141 -7.58 2.15 -6.88
N SER A 142 -6.80 1.49 -6.07
CA SER A 142 -5.50 1.00 -6.46
C SER A 142 -5.33 -0.42 -5.94
N ARG A 143 -5.02 -1.35 -6.83
CA ARG A 143 -4.90 -2.79 -6.52
C ARG A 143 -6.15 -3.35 -5.82
N GLU A 144 -7.32 -2.77 -6.05
CA GLU A 144 -8.55 -3.04 -5.30
C GLU A 144 -9.02 -4.49 -5.39
N HIS A 145 -8.67 -5.21 -6.46
CA HIS A 145 -8.95 -6.64 -6.67
C HIS A 145 -7.82 -7.57 -6.23
N THR A 146 -6.77 -7.05 -5.57
CA THR A 146 -5.71 -7.90 -5.03
C THR A 146 -6.25 -8.71 -3.85
N LYS A 147 -6.24 -10.02 -4.02
CA LYS A 147 -6.74 -10.97 -3.01
C LYS A 147 -5.82 -11.03 -1.80
N SER A 148 -6.39 -11.00 -0.61
CA SER A 148 -5.70 -11.13 0.68
C SER A 148 -6.63 -11.71 1.73
N ASN A 149 -6.10 -12.06 2.90
CA ASN A 149 -6.93 -12.45 4.04
C ASN A 149 -7.80 -11.26 4.48
N MET A 150 -9.10 -11.48 4.60
CA MET A 150 -10.08 -10.44 4.93
C MET A 150 -10.02 -10.00 6.40
N ALA A 151 -9.30 -10.73 7.26
CA ALA A 151 -9.32 -10.49 8.69
C ALA A 151 -10.78 -10.31 9.19
N SER A 152 -11.04 -9.36 10.07
CA SER A 152 -12.37 -9.13 10.61
C SER A 152 -13.41 -8.54 9.65
N THR A 153 -13.02 -8.15 8.43
CA THR A 153 -13.99 -7.60 7.46
C THR A 153 -15.00 -8.65 6.98
N TYR A 154 -14.66 -9.95 7.05
CA TYR A 154 -15.61 -11.03 6.74
C TYR A 154 -16.87 -10.97 7.60
N LYS A 155 -16.81 -10.41 8.80
CA LYS A 155 -17.93 -10.33 9.75
C LYS A 155 -19.10 -9.53 9.21
N MET A 156 -18.84 -8.59 8.30
CA MET A 156 -19.90 -7.87 7.60
C MET A 156 -20.74 -8.79 6.71
N PHE A 157 -20.12 -9.76 6.05
CA PHE A 157 -20.81 -10.75 5.23
C PHE A 157 -21.59 -11.76 6.10
N VAL A 158 -21.01 -12.19 7.24
CA VAL A 158 -21.72 -13.04 8.20
C VAL A 158 -22.97 -12.32 8.71
N THR A 159 -22.83 -11.06 9.16
CA THR A 159 -23.95 -10.26 9.66
C THR A 159 -25.01 -10.04 8.56
N TYR A 160 -24.59 -9.70 7.34
CA TYR A 160 -25.50 -9.59 6.19
C TYR A 160 -26.30 -10.88 5.98
N SER A 161 -25.63 -12.04 5.96
CA SER A 161 -26.28 -13.32 5.74
C SER A 161 -27.23 -13.73 6.86
N VAL A 162 -26.95 -13.37 8.12
CA VAL A 162 -27.90 -13.56 9.25
C VAL A 162 -29.10 -12.66 9.08
N LEU A 163 -28.93 -11.37 8.85
CA LEU A 163 -30.01 -10.40 8.71
C LEU A 163 -30.89 -10.71 7.50
N LYS A 164 -30.31 -11.20 6.41
CA LYS A 164 -31.06 -11.69 5.25
C LYS A 164 -32.02 -12.83 5.65
N ARG A 165 -31.59 -13.77 6.50
CA ARG A 165 -32.44 -14.86 7.00
C ARG A 165 -33.50 -14.37 7.97
N ILE A 166 -33.20 -13.34 8.75
CA ILE A 166 -34.21 -12.69 9.61
C ILE A 166 -35.28 -12.03 8.74
N ASP A 167 -34.89 -11.33 7.68
CA ASP A 167 -35.81 -10.73 6.72
C ASP A 167 -36.68 -11.79 5.99
N GLU A 168 -36.11 -12.97 5.73
CA GLU A 168 -36.79 -14.13 5.11
C GLU A 168 -37.62 -14.95 6.13
N GLY A 169 -37.55 -14.64 7.44
CA GLY A 169 -38.25 -15.36 8.49
C GLY A 169 -37.69 -16.73 8.82
N SER A 170 -36.49 -17.09 8.31
CA SER A 170 -35.82 -18.38 8.55
C SER A 170 -34.88 -18.37 9.76
N MET A 171 -34.59 -17.20 10.32
CA MET A 171 -33.92 -16.96 11.60
C MET A 171 -34.62 -15.84 12.36
N HIS A 172 -34.43 -15.83 13.70
CA HIS A 172 -34.98 -14.77 14.55
C HIS A 172 -33.90 -14.21 15.48
N PHE A 173 -34.05 -12.96 15.88
CA PHE A 173 -33.16 -12.32 16.85
C PHE A 173 -33.09 -13.07 18.20
N SER A 174 -34.17 -13.74 18.56
CA SER A 174 -34.28 -14.56 19.80
C SER A 174 -33.67 -15.94 19.71
N ASP A 175 -33.28 -16.41 18.51
CA ASP A 175 -32.71 -17.77 18.36
C ASP A 175 -31.41 -17.88 19.15
N SER A 176 -31.17 -19.04 19.74
CA SER A 176 -29.95 -19.31 20.51
C SER A 176 -28.78 -19.62 19.58
N VAL A 177 -27.67 -18.94 19.79
CA VAL A 177 -26.38 -19.12 19.11
C VAL A 177 -25.27 -18.99 20.14
N ASN A 178 -24.45 -20.04 20.32
CA ASN A 178 -23.33 -20.03 21.27
C ASN A 178 -23.75 -19.62 22.70
N GLY A 179 -24.92 -20.09 23.17
CA GLY A 179 -25.43 -19.80 24.51
C GLY A 179 -25.98 -18.38 24.73
N GLN A 180 -26.12 -17.61 23.66
CA GLN A 180 -26.64 -16.24 23.64
C GLN A 180 -27.76 -16.14 22.60
N THR A 181 -28.47 -15.01 22.56
CA THR A 181 -29.39 -14.73 21.46
C THR A 181 -28.63 -14.33 20.20
N THR A 182 -29.25 -14.53 19.03
CA THR A 182 -28.71 -14.03 17.75
C THR A 182 -28.45 -12.52 17.80
N ASP A 183 -29.34 -11.75 18.45
CA ASP A 183 -29.18 -10.30 18.65
C ASP A 183 -27.90 -9.96 19.43
N GLU A 184 -27.69 -10.60 20.59
CA GLU A 184 -26.48 -10.39 21.39
C GLU A 184 -25.21 -10.77 20.64
N CYS A 185 -25.24 -11.87 19.87
CA CYS A 185 -24.12 -12.27 19.02
C CYS A 185 -23.84 -11.25 17.92
N LEU A 186 -24.85 -10.75 17.20
CA LEU A 186 -24.67 -9.74 16.16
C LEU A 186 -24.07 -8.45 16.72
N GLN A 187 -24.52 -7.99 17.88
CA GLN A 187 -23.94 -6.83 18.55
C GLN A 187 -22.45 -7.06 18.85
N LYS A 188 -22.09 -8.17 19.45
CA LYS A 188 -20.69 -8.53 19.74
C LYS A 188 -19.83 -8.66 18.48
N VAL A 189 -20.38 -9.24 17.39
CA VAL A 189 -19.67 -9.43 16.13
C VAL A 189 -19.26 -8.09 15.51
N ILE A 190 -20.16 -7.13 15.47
CA ILE A 190 -19.88 -5.84 14.80
C ILE A 190 -19.26 -4.84 15.77
N ILE A 191 -19.78 -4.68 16.99
CA ILE A 191 -19.31 -3.65 17.92
C ILE A 191 -17.94 -4.00 18.49
N ASP A 192 -17.76 -5.23 18.96
CA ASP A 192 -16.56 -5.68 19.67
C ASP A 192 -15.66 -6.58 18.81
N SER A 193 -16.04 -6.80 17.54
CA SER A 193 -15.33 -7.71 16.62
C SER A 193 -15.14 -9.12 17.19
N ASN A 194 -16.13 -9.66 17.94
CA ASN A 194 -16.04 -10.95 18.60
C ASN A 194 -15.98 -12.10 17.59
N ASN A 195 -14.98 -12.97 17.73
CA ASN A 195 -14.75 -14.10 16.83
C ASN A 195 -15.67 -15.28 17.12
N GLU A 196 -15.94 -15.60 18.40
CA GLU A 196 -16.72 -16.78 18.80
C GLU A 196 -18.14 -16.70 18.24
N CYS A 197 -18.81 -15.55 18.42
CA CYS A 197 -20.12 -15.30 17.84
C CYS A 197 -20.10 -15.30 16.30
N ALA A 198 -19.09 -14.72 15.70
CA ALA A 198 -18.98 -14.69 14.22
C ALA A 198 -18.83 -16.11 13.64
N ILE A 199 -17.99 -16.93 14.26
CA ILE A 199 -17.76 -18.32 13.84
C ILE A 199 -19.04 -19.13 14.03
N ALA A 200 -19.68 -19.07 15.20
CA ALA A 200 -20.90 -19.82 15.47
C ALA A 200 -22.05 -19.47 14.52
N LEU A 201 -22.21 -18.18 14.19
CA LEU A 201 -23.18 -17.72 13.18
C LEU A 201 -22.83 -18.24 11.79
N ALA A 202 -21.55 -18.17 11.42
CA ALA A 202 -21.08 -18.63 10.10
C ALA A 202 -21.19 -20.15 9.95
N GLU A 203 -20.90 -20.93 10.99
CA GLU A 203 -21.07 -22.39 10.98
C GLU A 203 -22.54 -22.78 10.86
N ARG A 204 -23.43 -22.06 11.53
CA ARG A 204 -24.88 -22.29 11.42
C ARG A 204 -25.41 -22.08 10.01
N ILE A 205 -24.86 -21.13 9.26
CA ILE A 205 -25.27 -20.80 7.89
C ILE A 205 -24.50 -21.64 6.87
N GLY A 206 -23.22 -21.83 7.08
CA GLY A 206 -22.23 -22.41 6.19
C GLY A 206 -21.38 -21.35 5.50
N TRP A 207 -20.05 -21.42 5.69
CA TRP A 207 -19.06 -20.48 5.18
C TRP A 207 -19.17 -20.25 3.66
N LEU A 208 -19.27 -21.33 2.89
CA LEU A 208 -19.39 -21.24 1.42
C LEU A 208 -20.69 -20.56 0.99
N LYS A 209 -21.80 -20.80 1.73
CA LYS A 209 -23.08 -20.16 1.44
C LYS A 209 -23.02 -18.65 1.69
N ILE A 210 -22.34 -18.21 2.75
CA ILE A 210 -22.12 -16.78 3.01
C ILE A 210 -21.29 -16.15 1.88
N ALA A 211 -20.22 -16.84 1.44
CA ALA A 211 -19.41 -16.37 0.32
C ALA A 211 -20.21 -16.29 -0.99
N ASP A 212 -21.09 -17.28 -1.26
CA ASP A 212 -21.99 -17.27 -2.43
C ASP A 212 -22.96 -16.09 -2.37
N GLU A 213 -23.54 -15.82 -1.20
CA GLU A 213 -24.42 -14.66 -0.99
C GLU A 213 -23.65 -13.34 -1.15
N GLY A 214 -22.40 -13.27 -0.70
CA GLY A 214 -21.50 -12.14 -0.94
C GLY A 214 -21.25 -11.94 -2.45
N ARG A 215 -20.95 -13.02 -3.18
CA ARG A 215 -20.78 -12.96 -4.64
C ARG A 215 -22.06 -12.55 -5.36
N ALA A 216 -23.22 -13.01 -4.90
CA ALA A 216 -24.51 -12.64 -5.47
C ALA A 216 -24.82 -11.14 -5.36
N ILE A 217 -24.27 -10.45 -4.37
CA ILE A 217 -24.39 -8.99 -4.24
C ILE A 217 -23.22 -8.21 -4.84
N GLY A 218 -22.25 -8.89 -5.47
CA GLY A 218 -21.17 -8.27 -6.24
C GLY A 218 -19.76 -8.38 -5.65
N ALA A 219 -19.54 -9.10 -4.55
CA ALA A 219 -18.20 -9.36 -4.00
C ALA A 219 -17.52 -10.51 -4.78
N MET A 220 -16.93 -10.19 -5.91
CA MET A 220 -16.51 -11.15 -6.94
C MET A 220 -15.22 -11.89 -6.64
N ASP A 221 -14.36 -11.35 -5.76
CA ASP A 221 -13.03 -11.90 -5.45
C ASP A 221 -13.06 -12.87 -4.25
N LEU A 222 -14.21 -13.03 -3.57
CA LEU A 222 -14.35 -13.91 -2.40
C LEU A 222 -14.00 -15.35 -2.72
N ASP A 223 -13.07 -15.93 -1.95
CA ASP A 223 -12.74 -17.34 -1.96
C ASP A 223 -12.59 -17.85 -0.53
N TRP A 224 -13.64 -18.51 -0.02
CA TRP A 224 -13.71 -19.06 1.33
C TRP A 224 -13.67 -20.60 1.34
N SER A 225 -13.09 -21.18 0.28
CA SER A 225 -12.96 -22.64 0.18
C SER A 225 -11.95 -23.22 1.17
N LYS A 226 -10.93 -22.46 1.57
CA LYS A 226 -9.90 -22.85 2.55
C LYS A 226 -9.65 -21.77 3.59
N GLU A 227 -9.53 -20.52 3.16
CA GLU A 227 -9.26 -19.36 4.00
C GLU A 227 -10.24 -18.25 3.65
N LEU A 228 -10.38 -17.25 4.53
CA LEU A 228 -11.28 -16.12 4.31
C LEU A 228 -10.59 -15.09 3.41
N ILE A 229 -10.49 -15.41 2.13
CA ILE A 229 -9.86 -14.56 1.11
C ILE A 229 -10.88 -13.65 0.44
N GLY A 230 -10.48 -12.43 0.20
CA GLY A 230 -11.22 -11.41 -0.54
C GLY A 230 -10.32 -10.23 -0.89
N SER A 231 -10.91 -9.13 -1.31
CA SER A 231 -10.20 -7.94 -1.77
C SER A 231 -10.73 -6.66 -1.11
N ALA A 232 -10.07 -5.53 -1.30
CA ALA A 232 -10.59 -4.23 -0.90
C ALA A 232 -11.89 -3.90 -1.64
N TYR A 233 -12.02 -4.39 -2.88
CA TYR A 233 -13.27 -4.32 -3.64
C TYR A 233 -14.40 -5.02 -2.90
N ASP A 234 -14.22 -6.28 -2.52
CA ASP A 234 -15.24 -7.06 -1.81
C ASP A 234 -15.62 -6.44 -0.48
N ALA A 235 -14.61 -6.03 0.32
CA ALA A 235 -14.84 -5.40 1.63
C ALA A 235 -15.72 -4.15 1.54
N SER A 236 -15.75 -3.48 0.40
CA SER A 236 -16.56 -2.27 0.16
C SER A 236 -18.01 -2.58 -0.22
N ILE A 237 -18.34 -3.79 -0.67
CA ILE A 237 -19.65 -4.10 -1.28
C ILE A 237 -20.79 -4.01 -0.25
N VAL A 238 -20.66 -4.67 0.90
CA VAL A 238 -21.71 -4.64 1.92
C VAL A 238 -21.97 -3.22 2.42
N PRO A 239 -20.96 -2.41 2.83
CA PRO A 239 -21.17 -1.04 3.27
C PRO A 239 -21.83 -0.14 2.21
N ILE A 240 -21.39 -0.23 0.94
CA ILE A 240 -21.93 0.56 -0.15
C ILE A 240 -23.40 0.23 -0.37
N LYS A 241 -23.74 -1.06 -0.46
CA LYS A 241 -25.10 -1.50 -0.72
C LYS A 241 -26.05 -1.21 0.44
N LEU A 242 -25.55 -1.31 1.69
CA LEU A 242 -26.30 -0.86 2.87
C LEU A 242 -26.61 0.65 2.79
N ALA A 243 -25.60 1.47 2.53
CA ALA A 243 -25.76 2.93 2.45
C ALA A 243 -26.77 3.32 1.36
N ARG A 244 -26.80 2.59 0.24
CA ARG A 244 -27.74 2.83 -0.88
C ARG A 244 -29.12 2.19 -0.69
N GLY A 245 -29.29 1.36 0.34
CA GLY A 245 -30.56 0.64 0.54
C GLY A 245 -30.82 -0.46 -0.50
N GLU A 246 -29.77 -1.02 -1.10
CA GLU A 246 -29.86 -2.05 -2.15
C GLU A 246 -29.93 -3.48 -1.61
N ILE A 247 -29.66 -3.67 -0.32
CA ILE A 247 -29.71 -4.98 0.38
C ILE A 247 -30.40 -4.83 1.72
N LEU A 248 -31.05 -5.89 2.16
CA LEU A 248 -31.84 -6.01 3.40
C LEU A 248 -33.10 -5.11 3.40
N THR A 249 -34.03 -5.47 4.27
CA THR A 249 -35.17 -4.58 4.58
C THR A 249 -34.68 -3.32 5.29
N GLU A 250 -35.48 -2.27 5.32
CA GLU A 250 -35.15 -1.04 6.01
C GLU A 250 -34.84 -1.25 7.49
N SER A 251 -35.57 -2.13 8.17
CA SER A 251 -35.34 -2.48 9.57
C SER A 251 -33.97 -3.11 9.79
N SER A 252 -33.64 -4.18 9.05
CA SER A 252 -32.36 -4.90 9.17
C SER A 252 -31.19 -4.03 8.72
N ARG A 253 -31.37 -3.21 7.68
CA ARG A 253 -30.37 -2.22 7.24
C ARG A 253 -30.05 -1.21 8.35
N ASN A 254 -31.08 -0.60 8.92
CA ASN A 254 -30.91 0.39 9.98
C ASN A 254 -30.27 -0.22 11.23
N TYR A 255 -30.65 -1.45 11.57
CA TYR A 255 -30.04 -2.24 12.64
C TYR A 255 -28.52 -2.42 12.38
N MET A 256 -28.12 -2.91 11.20
CA MET A 256 -26.71 -3.11 10.86
C MET A 256 -25.91 -1.80 10.86
N LEU A 257 -26.46 -0.74 10.30
CA LEU A 257 -25.83 0.59 10.29
C LEU A 257 -25.65 1.15 11.71
N ASP A 258 -26.60 0.91 12.61
CA ASP A 258 -26.47 1.29 14.02
C ASP A 258 -25.35 0.53 14.72
N LEU A 259 -25.26 -0.79 14.51
CA LEU A 259 -24.14 -1.58 15.03
C LEU A 259 -22.80 -1.06 14.55
N MET A 260 -22.67 -0.79 13.24
CA MET A 260 -21.43 -0.26 12.65
C MET A 260 -21.06 1.12 13.23
N ARG A 261 -22.04 1.98 13.52
CA ARG A 261 -21.81 3.29 14.15
C ARG A 261 -21.27 3.17 15.57
N ARG A 262 -21.65 2.12 16.29
CA ARG A 262 -21.21 1.85 17.67
C ARG A 262 -19.93 1.04 17.77
N GLN A 263 -19.29 0.65 16.67
CA GLN A 263 -18.04 -0.10 16.67
C GLN A 263 -16.94 0.64 17.46
N ARG A 264 -16.17 -0.12 18.24
CA ARG A 264 -15.09 0.39 19.12
C ARG A 264 -13.70 0.09 18.57
#